data_964c77acd8a2bcc42e191145df1b06fd
#
_entry.id   964c77acd8a2bcc42e191145df1b06fd
#
_cell.length_a   1.000
_cell.length_b   1.000
_cell.length_c   1.000
_cell.angle_alpha   90.00
_cell.angle_beta   90.00
_cell.angle_gamma   90.00
#
_symmetry.space_group_name_H-M   'P 1'
#
loop_
_entity.id
_entity.type
_entity.pdbx_description
1 polymer ?
#
loop_
_entity_poly.entity_id
_entity_poly.type
_entity_poly.pdbx_seq_one_letter_code
_entity_poly.pdbx_strand_id
1 'polypeptide(L)'
;IAGTIGILLLSGCQSETLAGQNRQFRQFTKQLFCQELSSNTISLHYTLKNPKEYDIRENEVTFGTFPTDNKNLLAAVENLEEVLKTFDYNKLSVENSLTYDILKCYLNMTERDAEYILYDEPMGLVSGVQTQLPVILSEYPFYEQSDVDTYLQLMKTTPEYFASLLKFEQKKSKAGLFMSDKMAEQVIEQCKAFRDMGENNYLYSTFAERVWTVTSLSDKQKSDYIQKNARMMKAYVLPAYDNLICTIEKLKGSGKNEQGLCYLPKGKDYYEQVVEASTRSVEEIRDMTRRQMTEDLEAMERVMKISEKEVNASIPQNPTSILQDLQTKITTSFPELPDTTYEVKYVPKAMQEHL
;
A
#
# COMPACT_ATOMS: atom_id res chain seq x y z
N ILE A 1 4.07 -4.19 -5.53
CA ILE A 1 4.69 -3.12 -6.30
C ILE A 1 5.32 -3.75 -7.54
N ALA A 2 4.53 -4.06 -8.54
CA ALA A 2 5.01 -4.54 -9.82
C ALA A 2 4.32 -3.75 -10.92
N GLY A 3 4.52 -2.43 -10.89
CA GLY A 3 4.24 -1.58 -12.03
C GLY A 3 5.17 -1.98 -13.17
N THR A 4 4.65 -1.99 -14.38
CA THR A 4 5.43 -2.22 -15.60
C THR A 4 6.47 -1.11 -15.71
N ILE A 5 7.70 -1.36 -15.23
CA ILE A 5 8.80 -0.41 -15.38
C ILE A 5 9.12 -0.36 -16.88
N GLY A 6 8.64 0.69 -17.54
CA GLY A 6 8.94 0.94 -18.94
C GLY A 6 10.43 1.21 -19.12
N ILE A 7 10.95 0.90 -20.30
CA ILE A 7 12.37 1.12 -20.63
C ILE A 7 12.65 2.62 -20.63
N LEU A 8 13.36 3.11 -19.62
CA LEU A 8 13.90 4.46 -19.56
C LEU A 8 15.08 4.57 -20.53
N LEU A 9 14.82 5.01 -21.75
CA LEU A 9 15.87 5.35 -22.68
C LEU A 9 16.40 6.77 -22.35
N LEU A 10 17.51 6.85 -21.64
CA LEU A 10 18.29 8.08 -21.55
C LEU A 10 18.99 8.34 -22.90
N SER A 11 18.24 8.94 -23.83
CA SER A 11 18.79 9.40 -25.11
C SER A 11 19.52 10.73 -24.90
N GLY A 12 20.77 10.68 -24.50
CA GLY A 12 21.59 11.87 -24.36
C GLY A 12 23.04 11.54 -24.02
N CYS A 13 23.99 12.26 -24.63
CA CYS A 13 25.39 12.20 -24.23
C CYS A 13 25.49 12.51 -22.72
N GLN A 14 26.13 11.61 -21.95
CA GLN A 14 26.42 11.86 -20.54
C GLN A 14 27.22 13.15 -20.39
N SER A 15 26.78 14.02 -19.51
CA SER A 15 27.52 15.23 -19.20
C SER A 15 28.70 14.92 -18.29
N GLU A 16 29.90 15.27 -18.71
CA GLU A 16 31.14 15.09 -17.93
C GLU A 16 31.25 16.07 -16.76
N THR A 17 30.41 17.13 -16.73
CA THR A 17 30.46 18.15 -15.67
C THR A 17 29.64 17.74 -14.44
N LEU A 18 30.08 18.17 -13.24
CA LEU A 18 29.34 17.97 -11.99
C LEU A 18 27.91 18.47 -12.08
N ALA A 19 27.69 19.68 -12.60
CA ALA A 19 26.34 20.24 -12.73
C ALA A 19 25.47 19.47 -13.73
N GLY A 20 26.07 18.97 -14.80
CA GLY A 20 25.39 18.17 -15.81
C GLY A 20 24.96 16.82 -15.27
N GLN A 21 25.83 16.10 -14.59
CA GLN A 21 25.55 14.83 -13.94
C GLN A 21 24.39 14.96 -12.94
N ASN A 22 24.45 15.94 -12.05
CA ASN A 22 23.40 16.16 -11.06
C ASN A 22 22.04 16.52 -11.68
N ARG A 23 22.03 17.28 -12.77
CA ARG A 23 20.78 17.58 -13.50
C ARG A 23 20.19 16.33 -14.15
N GLN A 24 21.03 15.52 -14.80
CA GLN A 24 20.60 14.27 -15.44
C GLN A 24 20.09 13.26 -14.41
N PHE A 25 20.76 13.15 -13.28
CA PHE A 25 20.33 12.26 -12.21
C PHE A 25 18.96 12.68 -11.65
N ARG A 26 18.75 13.96 -11.34
CA ARG A 26 17.43 14.45 -10.91
C ARG A 26 16.34 14.27 -11.97
N GLN A 27 16.67 14.40 -13.25
CA GLN A 27 15.71 14.10 -14.31
C GLN A 27 15.34 12.61 -14.35
N PHE A 28 16.32 11.74 -14.21
CA PHE A 28 16.11 10.30 -14.14
C PHE A 28 15.21 9.93 -12.95
N THR A 29 15.52 10.41 -11.75
CA THR A 29 14.73 10.11 -10.55
C THR A 29 13.31 10.69 -10.62
N LYS A 30 13.13 11.89 -11.23
CA LYS A 30 11.79 12.44 -11.52
C LYS A 30 11.01 11.53 -12.48
N GLN A 31 11.65 11.05 -13.54
CA GLN A 31 10.99 10.15 -14.51
C GLN A 31 10.58 8.83 -13.86
N LEU A 32 11.47 8.24 -13.04
CA LEU A 32 11.17 7.03 -12.29
C LEU A 32 9.98 7.22 -11.35
N PHE A 33 9.95 8.32 -10.60
CA PHE A 33 8.83 8.68 -9.73
C PHE A 33 7.51 8.82 -10.51
N CYS A 34 7.51 9.56 -11.61
CA CYS A 34 6.31 9.74 -12.43
C CYS A 34 5.82 8.42 -13.02
N GLN A 35 6.73 7.55 -13.46
CA GLN A 35 6.40 6.25 -14.00
C GLN A 35 5.79 5.32 -12.96
N GLU A 36 6.37 5.27 -11.77
CA GLU A 36 5.85 4.46 -10.65
C GLU A 36 4.44 4.90 -10.28
N LEU A 37 4.21 6.19 -10.10
CA LEU A 37 2.88 6.72 -9.77
C LEU A 37 1.85 6.47 -10.88
N SER A 38 2.28 6.54 -12.15
CA SER A 38 1.39 6.32 -13.29
C SER A 38 0.95 4.86 -13.45
N SER A 39 1.59 3.93 -12.76
CA SER A 39 1.27 2.50 -12.85
C SER A 39 0.00 2.11 -12.09
N ASN A 40 -0.46 2.96 -11.17
CA ASN A 40 -1.62 2.70 -10.31
C ASN A 40 -2.41 3.99 -10.06
N THR A 41 -3.67 4.00 -10.44
CA THR A 41 -4.54 5.18 -10.32
C THR A 41 -4.73 5.61 -8.87
N ILE A 42 -4.83 4.67 -7.93
CA ILE A 42 -4.98 4.98 -6.50
C ILE A 42 -3.71 5.67 -5.97
N SER A 43 -2.53 5.10 -6.25
CA SER A 43 -1.26 5.69 -5.84
C SER A 43 -1.09 7.09 -6.41
N LEU A 44 -1.41 7.30 -7.68
CA LEU A 44 -1.35 8.61 -8.32
C LEU A 44 -2.27 9.63 -7.63
N HIS A 45 -3.53 9.28 -7.43
CA HIS A 45 -4.56 10.17 -6.88
C HIS A 45 -4.28 10.58 -5.43
N TYR A 46 -3.80 9.64 -4.61
CA TYR A 46 -3.49 9.93 -3.21
C TYR A 46 -2.13 10.64 -3.01
N THR A 47 -1.21 10.50 -3.96
CA THR A 47 0.12 11.13 -3.86
C THR A 47 0.14 12.54 -4.45
N LEU A 48 -0.54 12.77 -5.57
CA LEU A 48 -0.49 14.03 -6.30
C LEU A 48 -1.88 14.63 -6.47
N LYS A 49 -2.09 15.81 -5.88
CA LYS A 49 -3.32 16.60 -6.11
C LYS A 49 -3.44 17.11 -7.56
N ASN A 50 -2.32 17.41 -8.20
CA ASN A 50 -2.26 17.92 -9.57
C ASN A 50 -1.17 17.18 -10.38
N PRO A 51 -1.48 16.00 -10.94
CA PRO A 51 -0.53 15.22 -11.73
C PRO A 51 0.05 15.96 -12.94
N LYS A 52 -0.72 16.91 -13.52
CA LYS A 52 -0.29 17.70 -14.69
C LYS A 52 0.94 18.56 -14.44
N GLU A 53 1.17 18.99 -13.18
CA GLU A 53 2.38 19.74 -12.78
C GLU A 53 3.67 18.90 -12.90
N TYR A 54 3.52 17.58 -12.92
CA TYR A 54 4.61 16.62 -13.06
C TYR A 54 4.72 16.06 -14.48
N ASP A 55 3.97 16.61 -15.45
CA ASP A 55 3.86 16.10 -16.82
C ASP A 55 3.26 14.68 -16.91
N ILE A 56 2.57 14.22 -15.85
CA ILE A 56 1.84 12.96 -15.87
C ILE A 56 0.55 13.16 -16.66
N ARG A 57 0.46 12.43 -17.78
CA ARG A 57 -0.72 12.44 -18.66
C ARG A 57 -1.78 11.48 -18.11
N GLU A 58 -3.01 11.61 -18.62
CA GLU A 58 -4.07 10.64 -18.37
C GLU A 58 -3.61 9.24 -18.83
N ASN A 59 -3.59 8.31 -17.91
CA ASN A 59 -3.25 6.92 -18.13
C ASN A 59 -4.50 6.05 -18.05
N GLU A 60 -4.35 4.79 -18.44
CA GLU A 60 -5.40 3.80 -18.22
C GLU A 60 -5.74 3.71 -16.72
N VAL A 61 -7.05 3.76 -16.42
CA VAL A 61 -7.53 3.66 -15.04
C VAL A 61 -7.41 2.21 -14.57
N THR A 62 -6.61 1.99 -13.54
CA THR A 62 -6.30 0.65 -13.04
C THR A 62 -5.95 0.63 -11.56
N PHE A 63 -6.24 -0.49 -10.90
CA PHE A 63 -5.70 -0.83 -9.57
C PHE A 63 -4.32 -1.49 -9.66
N GLY A 64 -3.80 -1.76 -10.85
CA GLY A 64 -2.63 -2.61 -11.06
C GLY A 64 -3.00 -4.10 -11.17
N THR A 65 -2.01 -4.97 -11.04
CA THR A 65 -2.15 -6.43 -11.17
C THR A 65 -1.25 -7.16 -10.18
N PHE A 66 -1.55 -8.43 -9.92
CA PHE A 66 -0.71 -9.32 -9.12
C PHE A 66 0.13 -10.20 -10.05
N PRO A 67 1.45 -9.96 -10.12
CA PRO A 67 2.35 -10.74 -10.97
C PRO A 67 2.47 -12.16 -10.41
N THR A 68 2.44 -13.14 -11.30
CA THR A 68 2.55 -14.56 -10.92
C THR A 68 3.95 -15.14 -11.14
N ASP A 69 4.87 -14.37 -11.69
CA ASP A 69 6.29 -14.70 -11.83
C ASP A 69 7.15 -13.43 -11.74
N ASN A 70 8.45 -13.63 -11.57
CA ASN A 70 9.40 -12.55 -11.33
C ASN A 70 10.13 -12.03 -12.58
N LYS A 71 9.80 -12.54 -13.77
CA LYS A 71 10.60 -12.24 -14.98
C LYS A 71 10.62 -10.76 -15.33
N ASN A 72 9.43 -10.14 -15.35
CA ASN A 72 9.33 -8.71 -15.66
C ASN A 72 9.98 -7.85 -14.58
N LEU A 73 9.85 -8.26 -13.31
CA LEU A 73 10.46 -7.57 -12.17
C LEU A 73 11.98 -7.61 -12.26
N LEU A 74 12.56 -8.80 -12.49
CA LEU A 74 14.02 -8.94 -12.64
C LEU A 74 14.57 -8.18 -13.85
N ALA A 75 13.88 -8.24 -15.00
CA ALA A 75 14.27 -7.46 -16.17
C ALA A 75 14.21 -5.95 -15.93
N ALA A 76 13.27 -5.49 -15.12
CA ALA A 76 13.15 -4.11 -14.74
C ALA A 76 14.26 -3.67 -13.78
N VAL A 77 14.59 -4.52 -12.80
CA VAL A 77 15.72 -4.29 -11.87
C VAL A 77 17.01 -4.19 -12.65
N GLU A 78 17.31 -5.16 -13.52
CA GLU A 78 18.52 -5.17 -14.38
C GLU A 78 18.64 -3.88 -15.21
N ASN A 79 17.55 -3.46 -15.85
CA ASN A 79 17.53 -2.23 -16.64
C ASN A 79 17.84 -0.99 -15.78
N LEU A 80 17.21 -0.88 -14.60
CA LEU A 80 17.44 0.26 -13.71
C LEU A 80 18.86 0.28 -13.15
N GLU A 81 19.43 -0.88 -12.83
CA GLU A 81 20.83 -0.99 -12.44
C GLU A 81 21.78 -0.53 -13.53
N GLU A 82 21.54 -0.93 -14.78
CA GLU A 82 22.35 -0.49 -15.92
C GLU A 82 22.28 1.04 -16.09
N VAL A 83 21.08 1.62 -15.97
CA VAL A 83 20.93 3.09 -16.00
C VAL A 83 21.66 3.74 -14.83
N LEU A 84 21.53 3.19 -13.62
CA LEU A 84 22.15 3.74 -12.42
C LEU A 84 23.67 3.72 -12.51
N LYS A 85 24.28 2.66 -13.06
CA LYS A 85 25.74 2.53 -13.31
C LYS A 85 26.28 3.58 -14.29
N THR A 86 25.44 4.21 -15.10
CA THR A 86 25.88 5.28 -16.02
C THR A 86 26.26 6.57 -15.31
N PHE A 87 25.81 6.78 -14.08
CA PHE A 87 26.12 7.97 -13.28
C PHE A 87 27.43 7.79 -12.50
N ASP A 88 28.34 8.78 -12.61
CA ASP A 88 29.56 8.82 -11.78
C ASP A 88 29.21 9.29 -10.36
N TYR A 89 29.19 8.35 -9.42
CA TYR A 89 28.83 8.60 -8.03
C TYR A 89 29.63 9.76 -7.41
N ASN A 90 30.92 9.88 -7.73
CA ASN A 90 31.81 10.93 -7.17
C ASN A 90 31.48 12.32 -7.69
N LYS A 91 30.67 12.44 -8.74
CA LYS A 91 30.19 13.71 -9.30
C LYS A 91 28.77 14.06 -8.84
N LEU A 92 28.13 13.23 -8.05
CA LEU A 92 26.81 13.52 -7.47
C LEU A 92 26.96 14.47 -6.27
N SER A 93 25.95 15.31 -6.06
CA SER A 93 25.80 16.09 -4.82
C SER A 93 25.49 15.15 -3.64
N VAL A 94 25.68 15.60 -2.42
CA VAL A 94 25.37 14.82 -1.20
C VAL A 94 23.92 14.29 -1.22
N GLU A 95 22.96 15.10 -1.66
CA GLU A 95 21.56 14.72 -1.77
C GLU A 95 21.35 13.64 -2.86
N ASN A 96 21.95 13.83 -4.04
CA ASN A 96 21.83 12.86 -5.12
C ASN A 96 22.59 11.56 -4.85
N SER A 97 23.73 11.61 -4.15
CA SER A 97 24.43 10.38 -3.75
C SER A 97 23.65 9.58 -2.72
N LEU A 98 22.97 10.23 -1.78
CA LEU A 98 22.05 9.54 -0.88
C LEU A 98 20.89 8.88 -1.64
N THR A 99 20.30 9.59 -2.60
CA THR A 99 19.23 9.01 -3.45
C THR A 99 19.74 7.84 -4.29
N TYR A 100 20.98 7.93 -4.80
CA TYR A 100 21.63 6.84 -5.51
C TYR A 100 21.81 5.59 -4.61
N ASP A 101 22.28 5.79 -3.39
CA ASP A 101 22.49 4.70 -2.42
C ASP A 101 21.15 4.04 -2.02
N ILE A 102 20.09 4.85 -1.81
CA ILE A 102 18.75 4.34 -1.53
C ILE A 102 18.24 3.49 -2.71
N LEU A 103 18.34 4.01 -3.95
CA LEU A 103 17.92 3.26 -5.15
C LEU A 103 18.69 1.96 -5.30
N LYS A 104 20.01 2.00 -5.13
CA LYS A 104 20.85 0.81 -5.21
C LYS A 104 20.48 -0.24 -4.16
N CYS A 105 20.24 0.19 -2.92
CA CYS A 105 19.78 -0.69 -1.84
C CYS A 105 18.42 -1.30 -2.18
N TYR A 106 17.48 -0.48 -2.65
CA TYR A 106 16.15 -0.91 -3.06
C TYR A 106 16.19 -1.95 -4.19
N LEU A 107 16.99 -1.72 -5.24
CA LEU A 107 17.15 -2.66 -6.36
C LEU A 107 17.73 -4.01 -5.90
N ASN A 108 18.77 -3.98 -5.09
CA ASN A 108 19.36 -5.19 -4.52
C ASN A 108 18.34 -5.99 -3.66
N MET A 109 17.54 -5.30 -2.86
CA MET A 109 16.49 -5.95 -2.07
C MET A 109 15.42 -6.55 -2.98
N THR A 110 14.96 -5.79 -3.98
CA THR A 110 13.94 -6.24 -4.94
C THR A 110 14.39 -7.47 -5.72
N GLU A 111 15.67 -7.51 -6.14
CA GLU A 111 16.24 -8.69 -6.82
C GLU A 111 16.20 -9.93 -5.93
N ARG A 112 16.61 -9.80 -4.66
CA ARG A 112 16.57 -10.89 -3.68
C ARG A 112 15.14 -11.35 -3.39
N ASP A 113 14.22 -10.40 -3.21
CA ASP A 113 12.82 -10.65 -2.89
C ASP A 113 12.06 -11.29 -4.07
N ALA A 114 12.52 -11.08 -5.30
CA ALA A 114 11.92 -11.64 -6.51
C ALA A 114 11.81 -13.18 -6.49
N GLU A 115 12.71 -13.89 -5.80
CA GLU A 115 12.61 -15.35 -5.62
C GLU A 115 11.38 -15.75 -4.80
N TYR A 116 10.93 -14.88 -3.90
CA TYR A 116 9.87 -15.14 -2.93
C TYR A 116 8.54 -14.48 -3.30
N ILE A 117 8.33 -14.07 -4.55
CA ILE A 117 7.12 -13.35 -4.98
C ILE A 117 5.81 -14.05 -4.59
N LEU A 118 5.79 -15.38 -4.52
CA LEU A 118 4.61 -16.15 -4.10
C LEU A 118 4.44 -16.26 -2.58
N TYR A 119 5.36 -15.69 -1.79
CA TYR A 119 5.22 -15.60 -0.33
C TYR A 119 4.40 -14.38 0.10
N ASP A 120 4.16 -13.44 -0.81
CA ASP A 120 3.27 -12.31 -0.54
C ASP A 120 1.87 -12.79 -0.12
N GLU A 121 1.29 -12.08 0.83
CA GLU A 121 -0.02 -12.39 1.42
C GLU A 121 -1.04 -11.28 1.12
N PRO A 122 -1.43 -11.10 -0.16
CA PRO A 122 -2.33 -10.00 -0.54
C PRO A 122 -3.75 -10.13 0.03
N MET A 123 -4.12 -11.30 0.55
CA MET A 123 -5.43 -11.56 1.18
C MET A 123 -5.33 -11.75 2.71
N GLY A 124 -4.50 -10.97 3.38
CA GLY A 124 -4.40 -10.98 4.85
C GLY A 124 -5.68 -10.51 5.55
N LEU A 125 -5.88 -10.92 6.80
CA LEU A 125 -7.11 -10.60 7.55
C LEU A 125 -7.22 -9.12 7.94
N VAL A 126 -6.11 -8.43 8.13
CA VAL A 126 -6.10 -7.02 8.57
C VAL A 126 -5.90 -6.09 7.38
N SER A 127 -4.92 -6.36 6.53
CA SER A 127 -4.51 -5.50 5.41
C SER A 127 -4.76 -6.15 4.05
N GLY A 128 -5.62 -7.16 4.00
CA GLY A 128 -5.93 -7.84 2.73
C GLY A 128 -6.72 -6.97 1.76
N VAL A 129 -6.50 -7.20 0.48
CA VAL A 129 -7.16 -6.46 -0.62
C VAL A 129 -8.69 -6.50 -0.49
N GLN A 130 -9.25 -7.63 -0.03
CA GLN A 130 -10.69 -7.81 0.15
C GLN A 130 -11.30 -6.82 1.17
N THR A 131 -10.53 -6.39 2.16
CA THR A 131 -10.96 -5.43 3.18
C THR A 131 -10.49 -4.01 2.86
N GLN A 132 -9.30 -3.84 2.31
CA GLN A 132 -8.71 -2.53 2.07
C GLN A 132 -9.30 -1.83 0.83
N LEU A 133 -9.64 -2.57 -0.22
CA LEU A 133 -10.19 -1.96 -1.43
C LEU A 133 -11.49 -1.18 -1.18
N PRO A 134 -12.48 -1.70 -0.45
CA PRO A 134 -13.67 -0.93 -0.09
C PRO A 134 -13.37 0.30 0.76
N VAL A 135 -12.42 0.20 1.69
CA VAL A 135 -12.00 1.35 2.52
C VAL A 135 -11.38 2.45 1.65
N ILE A 136 -10.43 2.09 0.78
CA ILE A 136 -9.80 3.02 -0.15
C ILE A 136 -10.84 3.69 -1.05
N LEU A 137 -11.80 2.93 -1.57
CA LEU A 137 -12.89 3.46 -2.38
C LEU A 137 -13.82 4.37 -1.58
N SER A 138 -14.08 4.07 -0.31
CA SER A 138 -14.96 4.91 0.53
C SER A 138 -14.32 6.25 0.89
N GLU A 139 -12.99 6.31 0.95
CA GLU A 139 -12.22 7.50 1.29
C GLU A 139 -11.69 8.26 0.05
N TYR A 140 -11.90 7.74 -1.18
CA TYR A 140 -11.38 8.33 -2.42
C TYR A 140 -11.88 9.77 -2.60
N PRO A 141 -11.01 10.80 -2.54
CA PRO A 141 -11.46 12.19 -2.55
C PRO A 141 -11.96 12.64 -3.93
N PHE A 142 -13.04 13.45 -3.93
CA PHE A 142 -13.60 14.08 -5.13
C PHE A 142 -13.34 15.57 -5.08
N TYR A 143 -12.33 16.04 -5.79
CA TYR A 143 -12.06 17.47 -5.95
C TYR A 143 -12.80 18.08 -7.11
N GLU A 144 -12.94 17.33 -8.21
CA GLU A 144 -13.62 17.75 -9.43
C GLU A 144 -14.38 16.59 -10.11
N GLN A 145 -15.10 16.89 -11.18
CA GLN A 145 -15.90 15.89 -11.91
C GLN A 145 -15.05 14.72 -12.43
N SER A 146 -13.84 14.99 -12.91
CA SER A 146 -12.92 13.94 -13.41
C SER A 146 -12.60 12.89 -12.37
N ASP A 147 -12.53 13.26 -11.07
CA ASP A 147 -12.28 12.29 -10.00
C ASP A 147 -13.45 11.31 -9.84
N VAL A 148 -14.67 11.84 -9.96
CA VAL A 148 -15.90 11.02 -9.91
C VAL A 148 -15.94 10.05 -11.10
N ASP A 149 -15.59 10.52 -12.29
CA ASP A 149 -15.53 9.67 -13.49
C ASP A 149 -14.45 8.59 -13.36
N THR A 150 -13.26 8.93 -12.86
CA THR A 150 -12.16 8.01 -12.58
C THR A 150 -12.55 6.95 -11.56
N TYR A 151 -13.20 7.36 -10.46
CA TYR A 151 -13.70 6.43 -9.45
C TYR A 151 -14.67 5.40 -10.06
N LEU A 152 -15.63 5.83 -10.87
CA LEU A 152 -16.56 4.90 -11.53
C LEU A 152 -15.87 3.98 -12.54
N GLN A 153 -14.78 4.44 -13.14
CA GLN A 153 -13.95 3.60 -14.00
C GLN A 153 -13.17 2.56 -13.17
N LEU A 154 -12.59 2.95 -12.02
CA LEU A 154 -11.95 2.02 -11.10
C LEU A 154 -12.90 0.90 -10.68
N MET A 155 -14.16 1.22 -10.35
CA MET A 155 -15.15 0.18 -10.03
C MET A 155 -15.34 -0.84 -11.16
N LYS A 156 -15.27 -0.42 -12.42
CA LYS A 156 -15.35 -1.32 -13.58
C LYS A 156 -14.15 -2.25 -13.71
N THR A 157 -12.97 -1.83 -13.26
CA THR A 157 -11.76 -2.65 -13.32
C THR A 157 -11.62 -3.62 -12.14
N THR A 158 -12.50 -3.55 -11.14
CA THR A 158 -12.49 -4.46 -9.98
C THR A 158 -12.50 -5.95 -10.36
N PRO A 159 -13.33 -6.42 -11.33
CA PRO A 159 -13.32 -7.83 -11.74
C PRO A 159 -11.96 -8.28 -12.30
N GLU A 160 -11.29 -7.46 -13.09
CA GLU A 160 -9.97 -7.78 -13.67
C GLU A 160 -8.89 -7.79 -12.60
N TYR A 161 -8.93 -6.82 -11.68
CA TYR A 161 -8.04 -6.75 -10.54
C TYR A 161 -8.14 -8.00 -9.67
N PHE A 162 -9.36 -8.39 -9.28
CA PHE A 162 -9.59 -9.61 -8.52
C PHE A 162 -9.29 -10.89 -9.30
N ALA A 163 -9.50 -10.88 -10.61
CA ALA A 163 -9.08 -12.03 -11.43
C ALA A 163 -7.56 -12.21 -11.44
N SER A 164 -6.78 -11.12 -11.43
CA SER A 164 -5.32 -11.21 -11.31
C SER A 164 -4.90 -11.72 -9.92
N LEU A 165 -5.54 -11.26 -8.85
CA LEU A 165 -5.36 -11.76 -7.49
C LEU A 165 -5.64 -13.27 -7.40
N LEU A 166 -6.76 -13.70 -7.95
CA LEU A 166 -7.13 -15.14 -7.93
C LEU A 166 -6.17 -16.02 -8.72
N LYS A 167 -5.62 -15.52 -9.84
CA LYS A 167 -4.54 -16.23 -10.55
C LYS A 167 -3.28 -16.37 -9.68
N PHE A 168 -2.95 -15.34 -8.93
CA PHE A 168 -1.85 -15.35 -7.98
C PHE A 168 -2.10 -16.42 -6.89
N GLU A 169 -3.25 -16.39 -6.23
CA GLU A 169 -3.61 -17.37 -5.19
C GLU A 169 -3.66 -18.81 -5.72
N GLN A 170 -4.16 -19.02 -6.95
CA GLN A 170 -4.12 -20.34 -7.62
C GLN A 170 -2.67 -20.81 -7.84
N LYS A 171 -1.74 -19.91 -8.11
CA LYS A 171 -0.33 -20.26 -8.28
C LYS A 171 0.33 -20.56 -6.93
N LYS A 172 0.00 -19.81 -5.87
CA LYS A 172 0.39 -20.14 -4.49
C LYS A 172 -0.10 -21.53 -4.09
N SER A 173 -1.36 -21.86 -4.38
CA SER A 173 -1.93 -23.18 -4.11
C SER A 173 -1.13 -24.31 -4.79
N LYS A 174 -0.82 -24.16 -6.09
CA LYS A 174 0.01 -25.13 -6.82
C LYS A 174 1.42 -25.27 -6.27
N ALA A 175 1.98 -24.19 -5.72
CA ALA A 175 3.30 -24.18 -5.09
C ALA A 175 3.30 -24.70 -3.64
N GLY A 176 2.12 -24.97 -3.05
CA GLY A 176 1.98 -25.39 -1.65
C GLY A 176 2.14 -24.23 -0.66
N LEU A 177 1.92 -22.98 -1.12
CA LEU A 177 2.05 -21.74 -0.39
C LEU A 177 0.69 -21.05 -0.09
N PHE A 178 -0.42 -21.75 -0.37
CA PHE A 178 -1.75 -21.20 -0.09
C PHE A 178 -1.99 -21.11 1.41
N MET A 179 -2.82 -20.15 1.81
CA MET A 179 -3.19 -19.93 3.20
C MET A 179 -3.84 -21.14 3.85
N SER A 180 -3.84 -21.21 5.18
CA SER A 180 -4.53 -22.25 5.94
C SER A 180 -6.04 -22.23 5.72
N ASP A 181 -6.71 -23.35 5.94
CA ASP A 181 -8.18 -23.45 5.79
C ASP A 181 -8.90 -22.49 6.73
N LYS A 182 -8.41 -22.34 7.96
CA LYS A 182 -8.95 -21.39 8.92
C LYS A 182 -8.85 -19.95 8.41
N MET A 183 -7.72 -19.56 7.82
CA MET A 183 -7.54 -18.23 7.27
C MET A 183 -8.43 -18.02 6.04
N ALA A 184 -8.52 -19.01 5.15
CA ALA A 184 -9.40 -18.97 3.99
C ALA A 184 -10.88 -18.80 4.39
N GLU A 185 -11.33 -19.47 5.45
CA GLU A 185 -12.69 -19.31 6.00
C GLU A 185 -12.93 -17.87 6.46
N GLN A 186 -12.01 -17.30 7.22
CA GLN A 186 -12.13 -15.91 7.70
C GLN A 186 -12.13 -14.89 6.54
N VAL A 187 -11.29 -15.09 5.53
CA VAL A 187 -11.28 -14.24 4.32
C VAL A 187 -12.62 -14.36 3.58
N ILE A 188 -13.17 -15.57 3.45
CA ILE A 188 -14.48 -15.80 2.84
C ILE A 188 -15.57 -15.10 3.64
N GLU A 189 -15.54 -15.19 4.98
CA GLU A 189 -16.50 -14.50 5.86
C GLU A 189 -16.44 -12.99 5.69
N GLN A 190 -15.25 -12.39 5.62
CA GLN A 190 -15.08 -10.96 5.34
C GLN A 190 -15.67 -10.56 3.98
N CYS A 191 -15.39 -11.34 2.95
CA CYS A 191 -15.96 -11.11 1.61
C CYS A 191 -17.49 -11.21 1.63
N LYS A 192 -18.06 -12.21 2.31
CA LYS A 192 -19.51 -12.39 2.47
C LYS A 192 -20.12 -11.21 3.25
N ALA A 193 -19.49 -10.80 4.35
CA ALA A 193 -19.96 -9.68 5.15
C ALA A 193 -20.09 -8.39 4.32
N PHE A 194 -19.06 -8.06 3.51
CA PHE A 194 -19.11 -6.91 2.62
C PHE A 194 -20.20 -7.04 1.56
N ARG A 195 -20.29 -8.19 0.89
CA ARG A 195 -21.29 -8.44 -0.18
C ARG A 195 -22.71 -8.37 0.35
N ASP A 196 -22.97 -8.95 1.52
CA ASP A 196 -24.30 -9.15 2.09
C ASP A 196 -24.87 -7.89 2.78
N MET A 197 -24.08 -6.80 2.87
CA MET A 197 -24.60 -5.50 3.29
C MET A 197 -25.71 -4.99 2.37
N GLY A 198 -25.80 -5.50 1.13
CA GLY A 198 -26.85 -5.16 0.18
C GLY A 198 -26.95 -3.65 -0.07
N GLU A 199 -28.16 -3.10 0.11
CA GLU A 199 -28.42 -1.66 -0.08
C GLU A 199 -27.87 -0.77 1.05
N ASN A 200 -27.47 -1.37 2.17
CA ASN A 200 -26.83 -0.68 3.29
C ASN A 200 -25.32 -0.61 3.15
N ASN A 201 -24.74 -1.12 2.04
CA ASN A 201 -23.30 -1.07 1.84
C ASN A 201 -22.80 0.38 1.84
N TYR A 202 -21.82 0.65 2.68
CA TYR A 202 -21.30 1.99 2.94
C TYR A 202 -20.70 2.67 1.68
N LEU A 203 -20.36 1.93 0.63
CA LEU A 203 -19.92 2.54 -0.64
C LEU A 203 -21.04 3.30 -1.37
N TYR A 204 -22.31 3.06 -1.05
CA TYR A 204 -23.40 3.88 -1.56
C TYR A 204 -23.49 5.23 -0.83
N SER A 205 -23.50 5.20 0.50
CA SER A 205 -23.65 6.41 1.32
C SER A 205 -22.41 7.32 1.26
N THR A 206 -21.20 6.76 1.40
CA THR A 206 -19.97 7.53 1.34
C THR A 206 -19.73 8.14 -0.05
N PHE A 207 -20.11 7.46 -1.12
CA PHE A 207 -20.08 8.05 -2.46
C PHE A 207 -21.08 9.21 -2.58
N ALA A 208 -22.31 9.03 -2.11
CA ALA A 208 -23.32 10.08 -2.17
C ALA A 208 -22.88 11.32 -1.37
N GLU A 209 -22.37 11.15 -0.16
CA GLU A 209 -21.84 12.25 0.65
C GLU A 209 -20.76 13.04 -0.09
N ARG A 210 -19.76 12.34 -0.66
CA ARG A 210 -18.63 12.98 -1.36
C ARG A 210 -19.03 13.64 -2.67
N VAL A 211 -19.91 13.04 -3.48
CA VAL A 211 -20.34 13.66 -4.73
C VAL A 211 -21.10 14.96 -4.49
N TRP A 212 -21.80 15.08 -3.35
CA TRP A 212 -22.48 16.33 -2.97
C TRP A 212 -21.51 17.46 -2.64
N THR A 213 -20.27 17.19 -2.26
CA THR A 213 -19.25 18.23 -2.01
C THR A 213 -18.65 18.82 -3.29
N VAL A 214 -18.83 18.17 -4.45
CA VAL A 214 -18.28 18.65 -5.73
C VAL A 214 -19.09 19.84 -6.23
N THR A 215 -18.55 21.03 -6.08
CA THR A 215 -19.24 22.30 -6.38
C THR A 215 -19.45 22.55 -7.86
N SER A 216 -18.65 21.94 -8.74
CA SER A 216 -18.76 22.08 -10.20
C SER A 216 -19.93 21.30 -10.81
N LEU A 217 -20.57 20.39 -10.04
CA LEU A 217 -21.67 19.57 -10.50
C LEU A 217 -23.04 20.16 -10.09
N SER A 218 -23.99 20.17 -11.01
CA SER A 218 -25.39 20.46 -10.72
C SER A 218 -26.04 19.32 -9.93
N ASP A 219 -27.12 19.60 -9.20
CA ASP A 219 -27.84 18.60 -8.39
C ASP A 219 -28.35 17.42 -9.22
N LYS A 220 -28.75 17.69 -10.48
CA LYS A 220 -29.12 16.64 -11.43
C LYS A 220 -27.93 15.72 -11.76
N GLN A 221 -26.78 16.29 -12.05
CA GLN A 221 -25.56 15.50 -12.32
C GLN A 221 -25.16 14.67 -11.11
N LYS A 222 -25.21 15.24 -9.88
CA LYS A 222 -24.95 14.52 -8.64
C LYS A 222 -25.87 13.32 -8.48
N SER A 223 -27.16 13.51 -8.68
CA SER A 223 -28.16 12.44 -8.63
C SER A 223 -27.92 11.36 -9.71
N ASP A 224 -27.53 11.76 -10.92
CA ASP A 224 -27.17 10.82 -11.99
C ASP A 224 -25.90 10.01 -11.64
N TYR A 225 -24.92 10.63 -10.99
CA TYR A 225 -23.71 9.95 -10.52
C TYR A 225 -24.00 8.94 -9.40
N ILE A 226 -24.87 9.26 -8.45
CA ILE A 226 -25.31 8.32 -7.40
C ILE A 226 -25.94 7.07 -8.03
N GLN A 227 -26.79 7.26 -9.04
CA GLN A 227 -27.41 6.13 -9.75
C GLN A 227 -26.35 5.32 -10.55
N LYS A 228 -25.36 5.99 -11.15
CA LYS A 228 -24.24 5.31 -11.84
C LYS A 228 -23.43 4.46 -10.85
N ASN A 229 -23.10 5.02 -9.67
CA ASN A 229 -22.39 4.27 -8.63
C ASN A 229 -23.15 3.00 -8.25
N ALA A 230 -24.46 3.10 -8.00
CA ALA A 230 -25.27 1.93 -7.67
C ALA A 230 -25.26 0.87 -8.79
N ARG A 231 -25.27 1.30 -10.05
CA ARG A 231 -25.13 0.36 -11.19
C ARG A 231 -23.73 -0.28 -11.24
N MET A 232 -22.66 0.49 -10.98
CA MET A 232 -21.28 -0.06 -10.96
C MET A 232 -21.11 -1.08 -9.84
N MET A 233 -21.63 -0.81 -8.65
CA MET A 233 -21.64 -1.76 -7.54
C MET A 233 -22.27 -3.09 -7.94
N LYS A 234 -23.50 -3.05 -8.47
CA LYS A 234 -24.24 -4.25 -8.86
C LYS A 234 -23.62 -5.00 -10.05
N ALA A 235 -23.03 -4.28 -11.00
CA ALA A 235 -22.51 -4.87 -12.24
C ALA A 235 -21.08 -5.40 -12.12
N TYR A 236 -20.25 -4.81 -11.26
CA TYR A 236 -18.82 -5.09 -11.24
C TYR A 236 -18.31 -5.47 -9.85
N VAL A 237 -18.57 -4.67 -8.82
CA VAL A 237 -17.96 -4.87 -7.51
C VAL A 237 -18.51 -6.11 -6.82
N LEU A 238 -19.84 -6.19 -6.63
CA LEU A 238 -20.45 -7.33 -5.94
C LEU A 238 -20.21 -8.66 -6.64
N PRO A 239 -20.32 -8.78 -7.99
CA PRO A 239 -19.97 -10.02 -8.69
C PRO A 239 -18.48 -10.38 -8.58
N ALA A 240 -17.58 -9.40 -8.46
CA ALA A 240 -16.16 -9.67 -8.23
C ALA A 240 -15.92 -10.32 -6.87
N TYR A 241 -16.63 -9.88 -5.82
CA TYR A 241 -16.62 -10.54 -4.51
C TYR A 241 -17.20 -11.95 -4.54
N ASP A 242 -18.29 -12.17 -5.28
CA ASP A 242 -18.83 -13.54 -5.48
C ASP A 242 -17.79 -14.46 -6.12
N ASN A 243 -17.02 -13.96 -7.08
CA ASN A 243 -15.93 -14.73 -7.70
C ASN A 243 -14.78 -14.99 -6.74
N LEU A 244 -14.40 -14.02 -5.87
CA LEU A 244 -13.42 -14.25 -4.80
C LEU A 244 -13.88 -15.38 -3.89
N ILE A 245 -15.08 -15.29 -3.33
CA ILE A 245 -15.66 -16.30 -2.44
C ILE A 245 -15.62 -17.68 -3.10
N CYS A 246 -16.18 -17.80 -4.30
CA CYS A 246 -16.27 -19.07 -5.02
C CYS A 246 -14.90 -19.69 -5.31
N THR A 247 -13.90 -18.84 -5.64
CA THR A 247 -12.58 -19.37 -6.00
C THR A 247 -11.78 -19.73 -4.75
N ILE A 248 -11.82 -18.94 -3.68
CA ILE A 248 -11.15 -19.28 -2.42
C ILE A 248 -11.76 -20.53 -1.80
N GLU A 249 -13.10 -20.71 -1.84
CA GLU A 249 -13.75 -21.95 -1.41
C GLU A 249 -13.22 -23.20 -2.17
N LYS A 250 -12.95 -23.08 -3.46
CA LYS A 250 -12.36 -24.17 -4.26
C LYS A 250 -10.90 -24.45 -3.93
N LEU A 251 -10.17 -23.46 -3.45
CA LEU A 251 -8.76 -23.57 -3.06
C LEU A 251 -8.56 -24.09 -1.63
N LYS A 252 -9.59 -24.05 -0.78
CA LYS A 252 -9.54 -24.66 0.55
C LYS A 252 -9.09 -26.11 0.47
N GLY A 253 -8.34 -26.54 1.48
CA GLY A 253 -7.71 -27.86 1.52
C GLY A 253 -6.42 -27.99 0.69
N SER A 254 -6.04 -26.96 -0.08
CA SER A 254 -4.74 -26.93 -0.77
C SER A 254 -3.61 -26.32 0.07
N GLY A 255 -3.93 -25.64 1.15
CA GLY A 255 -2.96 -25.18 2.15
C GLY A 255 -2.32 -26.36 2.86
N LYS A 256 -0.99 -26.39 2.89
CA LYS A 256 -0.23 -27.50 3.50
C LYS A 256 0.34 -27.13 4.87
N ASN A 257 0.03 -25.95 5.35
CA ASN A 257 0.63 -25.39 6.54
C ASN A 257 -0.40 -24.72 7.45
N GLU A 258 -0.67 -25.36 8.58
CA GLU A 258 -1.50 -24.81 9.66
C GLU A 258 -0.66 -24.20 10.80
N GLN A 259 0.67 -24.26 10.74
CA GLN A 259 1.57 -24.02 11.87
C GLN A 259 2.43 -22.77 11.73
N GLY A 260 2.51 -22.16 10.55
CA GLY A 260 3.25 -20.94 10.30
C GLY A 260 4.37 -21.03 9.27
N LEU A 261 5.03 -19.91 9.02
CA LEU A 261 5.94 -19.67 7.91
C LEU A 261 7.10 -20.70 7.81
N CYS A 262 7.68 -21.11 8.92
CA CYS A 262 8.83 -22.03 8.94
C CYS A 262 8.52 -23.45 8.40
N TYR A 263 7.24 -23.80 8.24
CA TYR A 263 6.80 -25.09 7.67
C TYR A 263 6.49 -24.98 6.18
N LEU A 264 6.51 -23.80 5.60
CA LEU A 264 6.41 -23.61 4.15
C LEU A 264 7.72 -24.02 3.44
N PRO A 265 7.66 -24.43 2.16
CA PRO A 265 8.87 -24.62 1.38
C PRO A 265 9.75 -23.39 1.44
N LYS A 266 11.06 -23.51 1.75
CA LYS A 266 11.99 -22.36 1.94
C LYS A 266 11.51 -21.28 2.92
N GLY A 267 10.56 -21.57 3.79
CA GLY A 267 9.99 -20.57 4.69
C GLY A 267 10.99 -19.98 5.69
N LYS A 268 11.99 -20.77 6.09
CA LYS A 268 13.12 -20.30 6.91
C LYS A 268 13.98 -19.27 6.17
N ASP A 269 14.37 -19.59 4.95
CA ASP A 269 15.23 -18.75 4.12
C ASP A 269 14.51 -17.41 3.82
N TYR A 270 13.22 -17.49 3.53
CA TYR A 270 12.37 -16.30 3.36
C TYR A 270 12.33 -15.44 4.63
N TYR A 271 12.13 -16.06 5.80
CA TYR A 271 12.10 -15.34 7.07
C TYR A 271 13.43 -14.65 7.37
N GLU A 272 14.54 -15.35 7.16
CA GLU A 272 15.90 -14.80 7.33
C GLU A 272 16.10 -13.58 6.42
N GLN A 273 15.68 -13.67 5.15
CA GLN A 273 15.77 -12.56 4.21
C GLN A 273 14.92 -11.34 4.62
N VAL A 274 13.68 -11.57 5.05
CA VAL A 274 12.80 -10.49 5.54
C VAL A 274 13.42 -9.79 6.77
N VAL A 275 14.03 -10.57 7.67
CA VAL A 275 14.70 -10.04 8.86
C VAL A 275 15.96 -9.27 8.47
N GLU A 276 16.78 -9.80 7.57
CA GLU A 276 18.00 -9.13 7.08
C GLU A 276 17.72 -7.81 6.37
N ALA A 277 16.54 -7.64 5.78
CA ALA A 277 16.10 -6.36 5.22
C ALA A 277 16.07 -5.23 6.27
N SER A 278 15.97 -5.58 7.57
CA SER A 278 16.11 -4.65 8.70
C SER A 278 17.56 -4.33 9.07
N THR A 279 18.54 -4.81 8.29
CA THR A 279 19.99 -4.66 8.52
C THR A 279 20.56 -5.44 9.72
N ARG A 280 19.83 -6.43 10.25
CA ARG A 280 20.24 -7.24 11.40
C ARG A 280 19.95 -8.71 11.15
N SER A 281 20.77 -9.59 11.72
CA SER A 281 20.50 -11.03 11.69
C SER A 281 19.34 -11.42 12.63
N VAL A 282 18.72 -12.57 12.36
CA VAL A 282 17.68 -13.15 13.24
C VAL A 282 18.19 -13.29 14.67
N GLU A 283 19.46 -13.65 14.85
CA GLU A 283 20.08 -13.86 16.15
C GLU A 283 20.24 -12.55 16.94
N GLU A 284 20.70 -11.49 16.27
CA GLU A 284 20.81 -10.16 16.86
C GLU A 284 19.43 -9.60 17.28
N ILE A 285 18.40 -9.73 16.43
CA ILE A 285 17.05 -9.28 16.74
C ILE A 285 16.49 -10.06 17.94
N ARG A 286 16.67 -11.38 17.97
CA ARG A 286 16.25 -12.22 19.11
C ARG A 286 16.89 -11.75 20.42
N ASP A 287 18.18 -11.48 20.41
CA ASP A 287 18.88 -11.06 21.61
C ASP A 287 18.54 -9.63 22.04
N MET A 288 18.31 -8.74 21.08
CA MET A 288 17.75 -7.40 21.35
C MET A 288 16.36 -7.48 21.96
N THR A 289 15.46 -8.28 21.37
CA THR A 289 14.10 -8.46 21.86
C THR A 289 14.07 -9.00 23.28
N ARG A 290 14.92 -9.99 23.60
CA ARG A 290 15.02 -10.53 24.97
C ARG A 290 15.45 -9.48 25.98
N ARG A 291 16.45 -8.65 25.63
CA ARG A 291 16.89 -7.54 26.50
C ARG A 291 15.74 -6.53 26.68
N GLN A 292 15.10 -6.11 25.60
CA GLN A 292 14.00 -5.17 25.64
C GLN A 292 12.84 -5.69 26.50
N MET A 293 12.47 -6.96 26.35
CA MET A 293 11.43 -7.57 27.20
C MET A 293 11.78 -7.50 28.68
N THR A 294 13.04 -7.70 29.05
CA THR A 294 13.47 -7.59 30.46
C THR A 294 13.32 -6.15 30.96
N GLU A 295 13.79 -5.17 30.17
CA GLU A 295 13.67 -3.75 30.49
C GLU A 295 12.20 -3.29 30.58
N ASP A 296 11.35 -3.80 29.71
CA ASP A 296 9.91 -3.49 29.69
C ASP A 296 9.20 -4.09 30.90
N LEU A 297 9.54 -5.31 31.31
CA LEU A 297 9.02 -5.92 32.54
C LEU A 297 9.40 -5.12 33.78
N GLU A 298 10.65 -4.69 33.89
CA GLU A 298 11.10 -3.80 34.97
C GLU A 298 10.39 -2.45 34.94
N ALA A 299 10.14 -1.89 33.73
CA ALA A 299 9.38 -0.66 33.56
C ALA A 299 7.92 -0.84 33.98
N MET A 300 7.29 -1.95 33.60
CA MET A 300 5.93 -2.29 34.03
C MET A 300 5.82 -2.37 35.55
N GLU A 301 6.76 -3.03 36.22
CA GLU A 301 6.76 -3.09 37.69
C GLU A 301 6.83 -1.71 38.36
N ARG A 302 7.55 -0.75 37.72
CA ARG A 302 7.61 0.63 38.17
C ARG A 302 6.26 1.36 37.95
N VAL A 303 5.64 1.18 36.78
CA VAL A 303 4.37 1.83 36.41
C VAL A 303 3.20 1.27 37.24
N MET A 304 3.18 -0.02 37.53
CA MET A 304 2.15 -0.64 38.36
C MET A 304 2.07 -0.06 39.78
N LYS A 305 3.11 0.66 40.21
CA LYS A 305 3.13 1.38 41.50
C LYS A 305 2.49 2.78 41.42
N ILE A 306 2.22 3.26 40.20
CA ILE A 306 1.58 4.56 39.95
C ILE A 306 0.08 4.36 39.92
N SER A 307 -0.70 5.21 40.62
CA SER A 307 -2.16 5.06 40.65
C SER A 307 -2.76 5.37 39.25
N GLU A 308 -3.77 4.60 38.85
CA GLU A 308 -4.53 4.84 37.58
C GLU A 308 -5.03 6.30 37.49
N LYS A 309 -5.36 6.92 38.61
CA LYS A 309 -5.86 8.28 38.66
C LYS A 309 -4.80 9.32 38.32
N GLU A 310 -3.53 9.07 38.68
CA GLU A 310 -2.40 9.96 38.30
C GLU A 310 -2.06 9.82 36.83
N VAL A 311 -2.11 8.62 36.28
CA VAL A 311 -1.85 8.37 34.83
C VAL A 311 -2.94 9.04 33.99
N ASN A 312 -4.22 8.83 34.32
CA ASN A 312 -5.34 9.35 33.52
C ASN A 312 -5.47 10.89 33.58
N ALA A 313 -5.02 11.54 34.68
CA ALA A 313 -5.07 12.98 34.81
C ALA A 313 -4.08 13.73 33.89
N SER A 314 -3.07 13.04 33.39
CA SER A 314 -1.99 13.64 32.58
C SER A 314 -2.15 13.42 31.07
N ILE A 315 -3.10 12.61 30.64
CA ILE A 315 -3.28 12.25 29.23
C ILE A 315 -4.43 13.07 28.61
N PRO A 316 -4.17 13.86 27.55
CA PRO A 316 -5.24 14.51 26.81
C PRO A 316 -6.27 13.52 26.28
N GLN A 317 -7.56 13.90 26.30
CA GLN A 317 -8.67 12.98 26.02
C GLN A 317 -9.18 13.03 24.57
N ASN A 318 -8.72 13.95 23.76
CA ASN A 318 -9.15 14.06 22.36
C ASN A 318 -7.94 14.09 21.41
N PRO A 319 -8.09 13.63 20.14
CA PRO A 319 -6.99 13.50 19.21
C PRO A 319 -6.21 14.80 18.96
N THR A 320 -6.89 15.93 18.85
CA THR A 320 -6.25 17.23 18.64
C THR A 320 -5.36 17.63 19.81
N SER A 321 -5.87 17.47 21.05
CA SER A 321 -5.08 17.77 22.24
C SER A 321 -3.90 16.81 22.43
N ILE A 322 -4.06 15.54 22.07
CA ILE A 322 -2.98 14.54 22.06
C ILE A 322 -1.87 14.97 21.10
N LEU A 323 -2.23 15.36 19.87
CA LEU A 323 -1.26 15.80 18.87
C LEU A 323 -0.53 17.09 19.29
N GLN A 324 -1.23 18.05 19.89
CA GLN A 324 -0.64 19.28 20.42
C GLN A 324 0.34 19.00 21.57
N ASP A 325 -0.02 18.12 22.50
CA ASP A 325 0.84 17.71 23.61
C ASP A 325 2.09 17.00 23.09
N LEU A 326 1.92 16.08 22.12
CA LEU A 326 3.04 15.41 21.46
C LEU A 326 3.96 16.38 20.73
N GLN A 327 3.43 17.32 19.96
CA GLN A 327 4.24 18.33 19.27
C GLN A 327 5.09 19.15 20.25
N THR A 328 4.57 19.45 21.42
CA THR A 328 5.32 20.19 22.45
C THR A 328 6.42 19.35 23.08
N LYS A 329 6.16 18.06 23.33
CA LYS A 329 7.08 17.15 24.02
C LYS A 329 8.16 16.55 23.13
N ILE A 330 7.84 16.32 21.85
CA ILE A 330 8.74 15.61 20.92
C ILE A 330 10.03 16.38 20.64
N THR A 331 9.99 17.71 20.71
CA THR A 331 11.14 18.59 20.44
C THR A 331 12.33 18.37 21.38
N THR A 332 12.12 17.73 22.54
CA THR A 332 13.19 17.41 23.49
C THR A 332 14.00 16.16 23.09
N SER A 333 13.46 15.29 22.24
CA SER A 333 14.03 13.97 21.92
C SER A 333 14.22 13.73 20.42
N PHE A 334 13.66 14.59 19.58
CA PHE A 334 13.70 14.49 18.12
C PHE A 334 14.14 15.82 17.49
N PRO A 335 14.66 15.80 16.25
CA PRO A 335 14.92 17.02 15.48
C PRO A 335 13.66 17.88 15.35
N GLU A 336 13.87 19.17 15.09
CA GLU A 336 12.77 20.10 14.84
C GLU A 336 11.87 19.58 13.70
N LEU A 337 10.56 19.57 13.96
CA LEU A 337 9.58 19.12 12.96
C LEU A 337 9.49 20.17 11.86
N PRO A 338 9.43 19.76 10.58
CA PRO A 338 9.14 20.69 9.49
C PRO A 338 7.75 21.29 9.66
N ASP A 339 7.56 22.51 9.15
CA ASP A 339 6.25 23.16 9.09
C ASP A 339 5.29 22.33 8.24
N THR A 340 4.51 21.48 8.91
CA THR A 340 3.50 20.63 8.28
C THR A 340 2.12 20.99 8.79
N THR A 341 1.16 21.08 7.88
CA THR A 341 -0.26 21.19 8.23
C THR A 341 -0.87 19.79 8.28
N TYR A 342 -1.69 19.53 9.28
CA TYR A 342 -2.45 18.28 9.39
C TYR A 342 -3.93 18.58 9.70
N GLU A 343 -4.78 17.65 9.32
CA GLU A 343 -6.21 17.67 9.64
C GLU A 343 -6.59 16.35 10.32
N VAL A 344 -7.33 16.44 11.43
CA VAL A 344 -7.89 15.25 12.09
C VAL A 344 -9.21 14.90 11.44
N LYS A 345 -9.27 13.75 10.79
CA LYS A 345 -10.50 13.20 10.19
C LYS A 345 -11.02 12.06 11.03
N TYR A 346 -12.33 12.01 11.19
CA TYR A 346 -13.00 10.89 11.81
C TYR A 346 -13.52 9.93 10.74
N VAL A 347 -13.52 8.65 11.08
CA VAL A 347 -14.12 7.62 10.22
C VAL A 347 -15.60 7.96 9.96
N PRO A 348 -16.06 7.93 8.69
CA PRO A 348 -17.45 8.16 8.36
C PRO A 348 -18.39 7.26 9.16
N LYS A 349 -19.53 7.81 9.64
CA LYS A 349 -20.46 7.06 10.51
C LYS A 349 -20.90 5.74 9.90
N ALA A 350 -21.13 5.71 8.59
CA ALA A 350 -21.54 4.50 7.87
C ALA A 350 -20.49 3.38 7.88
N MET A 351 -19.23 3.69 8.23
CA MET A 351 -18.13 2.71 8.29
C MET A 351 -17.78 2.28 9.72
N GLN A 352 -18.18 3.05 10.75
CA GLN A 352 -17.75 2.82 12.14
C GLN A 352 -18.16 1.45 12.70
N GLU A 353 -19.21 0.84 12.17
CA GLU A 353 -19.69 -0.49 12.59
C GLU A 353 -19.01 -1.63 11.79
N HIS A 354 -18.18 -1.31 10.79
CA HIS A 354 -17.59 -2.26 9.85
C HIS A 354 -16.05 -2.26 9.86
N LEU A 355 -15.44 -1.38 10.61
CA LEU A 355 -14.00 -1.29 10.88
C LEU A 355 -13.72 -1.66 12.34
#